data_bc246b8a749c7a705745f582e19fe728
#
_entry.id   bc246b8a749c7a705745f582e19fe728
#
_cell.length_a   1.000
_cell.length_b   1.000
_cell.length_c   1.000
_cell.angle_alpha   90.00
_cell.angle_beta   90.00
_cell.angle_gamma   90.00
#
_symmetry.space_group_name_H-M   'P 1'
#
loop_
_entity.id
_entity.type
_entity.pdbx_description
1 polymer ?
#
loop_
_entity_poly.entity_id
_entity_poly.type
_entity_poly.pdbx_seq_one_letter_code
_entity_poly.pdbx_strand_id
1 'polypeptide(L)'
;MKKRIYSLIFVLLMGAGAFAGDVEMETIGSSIASNLYLTYISLGVLGDSYTKQVYEKEQTVNLVSIIVSQSKVQKEQMAKLMKSAEVQESDKAFLQNVITCYQHLIDEGTYMIEFINTNSQDSLKKYDTNRQKAWALISKLLGFENN
;
A
#
# COMPACT_ATOMS: atom_id res chain seq x y z
N MET A 1 -3.01 27.76 9.94
CA MET A 1 -3.18 26.60 9.08
C MET A 1 -1.96 26.29 8.18
N LYS A 2 -1.15 27.26 7.71
CA LYS A 2 0.03 27.04 6.85
C LYS A 2 1.18 26.25 7.51
N LYS A 3 1.38 26.35 8.81
CA LYS A 3 2.46 25.64 9.54
C LYS A 3 2.32 24.12 9.61
N ARG A 4 1.08 23.59 9.54
CA ARG A 4 0.82 22.13 9.59
C ARG A 4 1.12 21.38 8.29
N ILE A 5 1.01 22.08 7.14
CA ILE A 5 1.32 21.50 5.82
C ILE A 5 2.82 21.31 5.64
N TYR A 6 3.63 22.25 6.11
CA TYR A 6 5.10 22.11 6.05
C TYR A 6 5.62 21.03 7.00
N SER A 7 4.94 20.80 8.13
CA SER A 7 5.27 19.70 9.05
C SER A 7 5.00 18.33 8.42
N LEU A 8 3.94 18.20 7.61
CA LEU A 8 3.61 16.94 6.93
C LEU A 8 4.65 16.59 5.85
N ILE A 9 5.12 17.58 5.09
CA ILE A 9 6.18 17.40 4.07
C ILE A 9 7.51 17.06 4.76
N PHE A 10 7.80 17.66 5.91
CA PHE A 10 9.04 17.41 6.65
C PHE A 10 9.07 16.03 7.31
N VAL A 11 7.91 15.51 7.75
CA VAL A 11 7.79 14.14 8.30
C VAL A 11 7.92 13.08 7.19
N LEU A 12 7.43 13.36 5.98
CA LEU A 12 7.66 12.50 4.80
C LEU A 12 9.17 12.37 4.48
N LEU A 13 9.94 13.43 4.66
CA LEU A 13 11.40 13.44 4.47
C LEU A 13 12.16 12.70 5.60
N MET A 14 11.65 12.73 6.84
CA MET A 14 12.30 12.06 7.97
C MET A 14 12.04 10.54 8.00
N GLY A 15 10.92 10.06 7.46
CA GLY A 15 10.63 8.62 7.34
C GLY A 15 11.48 7.92 6.27
N ALA A 16 12.05 8.67 5.32
CA ALA A 16 12.99 8.22 4.29
C ALA A 16 14.45 8.15 4.78
N GLY A 17 14.70 8.38 6.05
CA GLY A 17 16.04 8.50 6.66
C GLY A 17 16.95 7.27 6.59
N ALA A 18 16.58 6.21 5.87
CA ALA A 18 17.46 5.10 5.53
C ALA A 18 18.23 5.31 4.20
N PHE A 19 17.86 6.33 3.41
CA PHE A 19 18.47 6.66 2.11
C PHE A 19 19.39 7.87 2.22
N ALA A 20 20.26 7.87 3.23
CA ALA A 20 21.20 8.98 3.44
C ALA A 20 22.22 9.01 2.30
N GLY A 21 21.99 9.88 1.33
CA GLY A 21 23.02 10.29 0.38
C GLY A 21 22.63 10.40 -1.08
N ASP A 22 21.47 9.86 -1.51
CA ASP A 22 21.07 9.92 -2.92
C ASP A 22 19.63 10.43 -3.08
N VAL A 23 19.49 11.63 -3.65
CA VAL A 23 18.20 12.29 -3.94
C VAL A 23 17.29 11.40 -4.80
N GLU A 24 17.87 10.58 -5.67
CA GLU A 24 17.13 9.66 -6.54
C GLU A 24 16.44 8.56 -5.71
N MET A 25 17.17 7.94 -4.77
CA MET A 25 16.61 6.89 -3.91
C MET A 25 15.58 7.44 -2.93
N GLU A 26 15.76 8.64 -2.38
CA GLU A 26 14.77 9.32 -1.55
C GLU A 26 13.48 9.59 -2.34
N THR A 27 13.60 10.05 -3.59
CA THR A 27 12.46 10.32 -4.47
C THR A 27 11.71 9.03 -4.82
N ILE A 28 12.43 7.94 -5.11
CA ILE A 28 11.85 6.63 -5.37
C ILE A 28 11.11 6.11 -4.13
N GLY A 29 11.73 6.17 -2.96
CA GLY A 29 11.14 5.74 -1.69
C GLY A 29 9.84 6.48 -1.36
N SER A 30 9.84 7.81 -1.51
CA SER A 30 8.66 8.66 -1.31
C SER A 30 7.54 8.32 -2.30
N SER A 31 7.88 8.09 -3.56
CA SER A 31 6.92 7.72 -4.61
C SER A 31 6.28 6.35 -4.33
N ILE A 32 7.07 5.37 -3.89
CA ILE A 32 6.59 4.04 -3.50
C ILE A 32 5.63 4.14 -2.32
N ALA A 33 6.01 4.85 -1.25
CA ALA A 33 5.19 5.00 -0.07
C ALA A 33 3.84 5.69 -0.38
N SER A 34 3.87 6.72 -1.23
CA SER A 34 2.66 7.39 -1.72
C SER A 34 1.77 6.46 -2.54
N ASN A 35 2.36 5.63 -3.40
CA ASN A 35 1.60 4.65 -4.20
C ASN A 35 0.92 3.60 -3.32
N LEU A 36 1.62 3.05 -2.32
CA LEU A 36 1.04 2.12 -1.33
C LEU A 36 -0.15 2.73 -0.61
N TYR A 37 -0.02 3.97 -0.15
CA TYR A 37 -1.09 4.69 0.53
C TYR A 37 -2.31 4.92 -0.38
N LEU A 38 -2.10 5.37 -1.61
CA LEU A 38 -3.18 5.58 -2.58
C LEU A 38 -3.88 4.26 -2.93
N THR A 39 -3.13 3.17 -3.07
CA THR A 39 -3.68 1.83 -3.31
C THR A 39 -4.58 1.39 -2.14
N TYR A 40 -4.11 1.55 -0.91
CA TYR A 40 -4.86 1.26 0.30
C TYR A 40 -6.17 2.06 0.40
N ILE A 41 -6.09 3.38 0.17
CA ILE A 41 -7.28 4.24 0.17
C ILE A 41 -8.25 3.82 -0.93
N SER A 42 -7.76 3.52 -2.13
CA SER A 42 -8.61 3.13 -3.26
C SER A 42 -9.39 1.84 -2.98
N LEU A 43 -8.75 0.82 -2.40
CA LEU A 43 -9.44 -0.40 -1.96
C LEU A 43 -10.51 -0.10 -0.91
N GLY A 44 -10.21 0.75 0.07
CA GLY A 44 -11.18 1.17 1.09
C GLY A 44 -12.39 1.88 0.51
N VAL A 45 -12.17 2.84 -0.39
CA VAL A 45 -13.25 3.57 -1.07
C VAL A 45 -14.13 2.64 -1.89
N LEU A 46 -13.55 1.65 -2.57
CA LEU A 46 -14.32 0.66 -3.33
C LEU A 46 -15.17 -0.24 -2.42
N GLY A 47 -14.62 -0.69 -1.28
CA GLY A 47 -15.36 -1.45 -0.29
C GLY A 47 -16.53 -0.66 0.30
N ASP A 48 -16.29 0.60 0.66
CA ASP A 48 -17.33 1.51 1.15
C ASP A 48 -18.40 1.78 0.10
N SER A 49 -17.99 1.98 -1.15
CA SER A 49 -18.91 2.25 -2.26
C SER A 49 -19.82 1.05 -2.56
N TYR A 50 -19.28 -0.16 -2.47
CA TYR A 50 -20.06 -1.39 -2.60
C TYR A 50 -21.08 -1.53 -1.46
N THR A 51 -20.65 -1.38 -0.20
CA THR A 51 -21.54 -1.51 0.96
C THR A 51 -22.65 -0.46 1.01
N LYS A 52 -22.37 0.74 0.49
CA LYS A 52 -23.34 1.84 0.35
C LYS A 52 -24.16 1.77 -0.95
N GLN A 53 -23.99 0.72 -1.74
CA GLN A 53 -24.69 0.51 -3.02
C GLN A 53 -24.49 1.66 -4.03
N VAL A 54 -23.32 2.31 -3.98
CA VAL A 54 -22.92 3.35 -4.96
C VAL A 54 -22.45 2.69 -6.25
N TYR A 55 -21.71 1.59 -6.14
CA TYR A 55 -21.26 0.78 -7.26
C TYR A 55 -21.91 -0.61 -7.25
N GLU A 56 -22.28 -1.07 -8.43
CA GLU A 56 -22.77 -2.42 -8.64
C GLU A 56 -21.66 -3.46 -8.42
N LYS A 57 -22.08 -4.68 -8.09
CA LYS A 57 -21.17 -5.82 -7.84
C LYS A 57 -20.10 -5.98 -8.92
N GLU A 58 -20.52 -6.06 -10.19
CA GLU A 58 -19.63 -6.31 -11.32
C GLU A 58 -18.61 -5.18 -11.48
N GLN A 59 -19.07 -3.94 -11.38
CA GLN A 59 -18.22 -2.75 -11.46
C GLN A 59 -17.17 -2.74 -10.35
N THR A 60 -17.57 -3.03 -9.11
CA THR A 60 -16.65 -3.08 -7.96
C THR A 60 -15.61 -4.17 -8.15
N VAL A 61 -16.02 -5.39 -8.52
CA VAL A 61 -15.12 -6.51 -8.77
C VAL A 61 -14.10 -6.18 -9.87
N ASN A 62 -14.53 -5.54 -10.95
CA ASN A 62 -13.63 -5.13 -12.04
C ASN A 62 -12.59 -4.12 -11.56
N LEU A 63 -13.00 -3.08 -10.85
CA LEU A 63 -12.08 -2.05 -10.34
C LEU A 63 -11.09 -2.61 -9.33
N VAL A 64 -11.54 -3.44 -8.39
CA VAL A 64 -10.66 -4.12 -7.43
C VAL A 64 -9.69 -5.06 -8.14
N SER A 65 -10.13 -5.78 -9.17
CA SER A 65 -9.27 -6.69 -9.96
C SER A 65 -8.15 -5.93 -10.67
N ILE A 66 -8.41 -4.72 -11.18
CA ILE A 66 -7.39 -3.86 -11.78
C ILE A 66 -6.35 -3.47 -10.72
N ILE A 67 -6.79 -3.03 -9.54
CA ILE A 67 -5.88 -2.65 -8.44
C ILE A 67 -5.02 -3.84 -8.01
N VAL A 68 -5.62 -5.03 -7.83
CA VAL A 68 -4.91 -6.26 -7.49
C VAL A 68 -3.86 -6.61 -8.55
N SER A 69 -4.20 -6.50 -9.83
CA SER A 69 -3.28 -6.78 -10.93
C SER A 69 -2.10 -5.80 -10.95
N GLN A 70 -2.36 -4.50 -10.79
CA GLN A 70 -1.31 -3.49 -10.69
C GLN A 70 -0.42 -3.70 -9.47
N SER A 71 -0.99 -4.02 -8.32
CA SER A 71 -0.23 -4.32 -7.09
C SER A 71 0.69 -5.54 -7.26
N LYS A 72 0.28 -6.57 -8.00
CA LYS A 72 1.14 -7.72 -8.34
C LYS A 72 2.33 -7.29 -9.18
N VAL A 73 2.11 -6.46 -10.20
CA VAL A 73 3.20 -5.91 -11.04
C VAL A 73 4.18 -5.10 -10.19
N GLN A 74 3.68 -4.20 -9.33
CA GLN A 74 4.53 -3.41 -8.46
C GLN A 74 5.34 -4.27 -7.49
N LYS A 75 4.71 -5.26 -6.86
CA LYS A 75 5.42 -6.22 -5.99
C LYS A 75 6.55 -6.92 -6.72
N GLU A 76 6.33 -7.39 -7.94
CA GLU A 76 7.36 -8.04 -8.75
C GLU A 76 8.50 -7.09 -9.11
N GLN A 77 8.21 -5.83 -9.44
CA GLN A 77 9.25 -4.84 -9.72
C GLN A 77 10.10 -4.55 -8.49
N MET A 78 9.48 -4.42 -7.31
CA MET A 78 10.21 -4.25 -6.05
C MET A 78 11.08 -5.48 -5.72
N ALA A 79 10.58 -6.68 -5.98
CA ALA A 79 11.35 -7.91 -5.79
C ALA A 79 12.54 -8.03 -6.77
N LYS A 80 12.41 -7.52 -7.98
CA LYS A 80 13.54 -7.42 -8.94
C LYS A 80 14.55 -6.38 -8.48
N LEU A 81 14.08 -5.20 -8.07
CA LEU A 81 14.93 -4.13 -7.55
C LEU A 81 15.74 -4.61 -6.35
N MET A 82 15.12 -5.28 -5.38
CA MET A 82 15.79 -5.82 -4.19
C MET A 82 16.95 -6.79 -4.52
N LYS A 83 16.92 -7.43 -5.69
CA LYS A 83 17.97 -8.35 -6.17
C LYS A 83 19.07 -7.66 -6.97
N SER A 84 18.91 -6.38 -7.29
CA SER A 84 19.93 -5.62 -8.01
C SER A 84 21.19 -5.45 -7.18
N ALA A 85 22.34 -5.54 -7.82
CA ALA A 85 23.63 -5.28 -7.19
C ALA A 85 23.82 -3.80 -6.80
N GLU A 86 23.00 -2.90 -7.34
CA GLU A 86 23.04 -1.47 -7.06
C GLU A 86 22.33 -1.10 -5.74
N VAL A 87 21.49 -2.01 -5.22
CA VAL A 87 20.75 -1.78 -3.96
C VAL A 87 21.65 -2.08 -2.78
N GLN A 88 21.83 -1.08 -1.92
CA GLN A 88 22.60 -1.22 -0.70
C GLN A 88 21.90 -2.17 0.30
N GLU A 89 22.66 -2.82 1.16
CA GLU A 89 22.12 -3.76 2.16
C GLU A 89 21.14 -3.06 3.13
N SER A 90 21.41 -1.80 3.47
CA SER A 90 20.53 -0.94 4.27
C SER A 90 19.12 -0.80 3.68
N ASP A 91 18.99 -0.79 2.35
CA ASP A 91 17.75 -0.50 1.64
C ASP A 91 16.90 -1.76 1.43
N LYS A 92 17.51 -2.94 1.55
CA LYS A 92 16.80 -4.21 1.39
C LYS A 92 15.70 -4.40 2.43
N ALA A 93 15.89 -3.94 3.66
CA ALA A 93 14.87 -4.00 4.71
C ALA A 93 13.64 -3.15 4.35
N PHE A 94 13.85 -1.95 3.78
CA PHE A 94 12.77 -1.11 3.27
C PHE A 94 12.03 -1.80 2.13
N LEU A 95 12.75 -2.28 1.12
CA LEU A 95 12.15 -2.97 -0.03
C LEU A 95 11.37 -4.23 0.40
N GLN A 96 11.87 -4.98 1.39
CA GLN A 96 11.15 -6.13 1.94
C GLN A 96 9.82 -5.72 2.59
N ASN A 97 9.78 -4.61 3.33
CA ASN A 97 8.56 -4.08 3.91
C ASN A 97 7.57 -3.64 2.81
N VAL A 98 8.05 -3.00 1.75
CA VAL A 98 7.26 -2.61 0.58
C VAL A 98 6.64 -3.84 -0.10
N ILE A 99 7.44 -4.88 -0.37
CA ILE A 99 6.99 -6.14 -0.98
C ILE A 99 5.90 -6.80 -0.12
N THR A 100 6.12 -6.82 1.20
CA THR A 100 5.16 -7.38 2.16
C THR A 100 3.86 -6.58 2.20
N CYS A 101 3.96 -5.26 2.14
CA CYS A 101 2.80 -4.37 2.09
C CYS A 101 1.98 -4.60 0.82
N TYR A 102 2.61 -4.68 -0.36
CA TYR A 102 1.90 -5.04 -1.60
C TYR A 102 1.23 -6.41 -1.52
N GLN A 103 1.86 -7.40 -0.85
CA GLN A 103 1.21 -8.70 -0.65
C GLN A 103 -0.09 -8.55 0.15
N HIS A 104 -0.08 -7.78 1.25
CA HIS A 104 -1.30 -7.55 2.03
C HIS A 104 -2.38 -6.79 1.24
N LEU A 105 -2.01 -5.82 0.41
CA LEU A 105 -2.96 -5.11 -0.46
C LEU A 105 -3.56 -6.04 -1.54
N ILE A 106 -2.76 -6.96 -2.10
CA ILE A 106 -3.22 -7.99 -3.04
C ILE A 106 -4.22 -8.92 -2.35
N ASP A 107 -3.89 -9.38 -1.14
CA ASP A 107 -4.74 -10.30 -0.38
C ASP A 107 -6.02 -9.57 0.07
N GLU A 108 -5.93 -8.32 0.53
CA GLU A 108 -7.07 -7.45 0.84
C GLU A 108 -8.05 -7.38 -0.34
N GLY A 109 -7.57 -7.01 -1.54
CA GLY A 109 -8.41 -6.93 -2.73
C GLY A 109 -8.96 -8.29 -3.16
N THR A 110 -8.17 -9.35 -3.05
CA THR A 110 -8.60 -10.71 -3.41
C THR A 110 -9.73 -11.20 -2.51
N TYR A 111 -9.60 -11.01 -1.19
CA TYR A 111 -10.65 -11.40 -0.25
C TYR A 111 -11.88 -10.48 -0.31
N MET A 112 -11.72 -9.22 -0.70
CA MET A 112 -12.85 -8.34 -1.03
C MET A 112 -13.66 -8.91 -2.19
N ILE A 113 -13.01 -9.28 -3.30
CA ILE A 113 -13.67 -9.90 -4.46
C ILE A 113 -14.40 -11.20 -4.05
N GLU A 114 -13.74 -12.02 -3.26
CA GLU A 114 -14.33 -13.28 -2.77
C GLU A 114 -15.56 -13.00 -1.90
N PHE A 115 -15.48 -12.06 -0.97
CA PHE A 115 -16.63 -11.64 -0.16
C PHE A 115 -17.78 -11.11 -1.01
N ILE A 116 -17.51 -10.22 -1.96
CA ILE A 116 -18.52 -9.67 -2.87
C ILE A 116 -19.23 -10.78 -3.67
N ASN A 117 -18.47 -11.83 -4.06
CA ASN A 117 -19.02 -12.92 -4.86
C ASN A 117 -19.80 -13.96 -4.05
N THR A 118 -19.37 -14.25 -2.82
CA THR A 118 -19.85 -15.39 -2.03
C THR A 118 -20.59 -15.01 -0.75
N ASN A 119 -20.49 -13.73 -0.32
CA ASN A 119 -20.96 -13.26 0.98
C ASN A 119 -20.36 -14.01 2.17
N SER A 120 -19.15 -14.58 2.02
CA SER A 120 -18.45 -15.36 3.03
C SER A 120 -17.92 -14.46 4.16
N GLN A 121 -18.33 -14.74 5.39
CA GLN A 121 -17.83 -14.05 6.59
C GLN A 121 -16.34 -14.32 6.83
N ASP A 122 -15.82 -15.49 6.44
CA ASP A 122 -14.40 -15.79 6.50
C ASP A 122 -13.58 -14.90 5.57
N SER A 123 -14.08 -14.68 4.33
CA SER A 123 -13.44 -13.77 3.37
C SER A 123 -13.49 -12.33 3.85
N LEU A 124 -14.58 -11.89 4.46
CA LEU A 124 -14.68 -10.55 5.07
C LEU A 124 -13.64 -10.37 6.20
N LYS A 125 -13.50 -11.37 7.07
CA LYS A 125 -12.49 -11.35 8.14
C LYS A 125 -11.06 -11.31 7.60
N LYS A 126 -10.77 -12.08 6.55
CA LYS A 126 -9.45 -12.08 5.90
C LYS A 126 -9.16 -10.74 5.21
N TYR A 127 -10.16 -10.15 4.56
CA TYR A 127 -10.09 -8.79 4.01
C TYR A 127 -9.67 -7.79 5.10
N ASP A 128 -10.40 -7.72 6.20
CA ASP A 128 -10.13 -6.79 7.30
C ASP A 128 -8.75 -7.02 7.94
N THR A 129 -8.38 -8.28 8.14
CA THR A 129 -7.05 -8.65 8.68
C THR A 129 -5.91 -8.16 7.78
N ASN A 130 -6.02 -8.32 6.46
CA ASN A 130 -4.98 -7.87 5.54
C ASN A 130 -4.96 -6.34 5.42
N ARG A 131 -6.12 -5.69 5.46
CA ARG A 131 -6.26 -4.25 5.51
C ARG A 131 -5.52 -3.65 6.72
N GLN A 132 -5.71 -4.22 7.91
CA GLN A 132 -5.01 -3.78 9.14
C GLN A 132 -3.49 -3.97 9.04
N LYS A 133 -3.03 -5.10 8.50
CA LYS A 133 -1.60 -5.38 8.30
C LYS A 133 -0.98 -4.43 7.26
N ALA A 134 -1.67 -4.16 6.16
CA ALA A 134 -1.23 -3.18 5.17
C ALA A 134 -1.10 -1.78 5.80
N TRP A 135 -2.11 -1.35 6.57
CA TRP A 135 -2.08 -0.06 7.25
C TRP A 135 -0.90 0.08 8.22
N ALA A 136 -0.63 -0.94 9.03
CA ALA A 136 0.49 -0.94 9.97
C ALA A 136 1.85 -0.72 9.25
N LEU A 137 2.06 -1.38 8.10
CA LEU A 137 3.27 -1.17 7.29
C LEU A 137 3.29 0.20 6.62
N ILE A 138 2.18 0.66 6.06
CA ILE A 138 2.07 1.98 5.43
C ILE A 138 2.33 3.09 6.46
N SER A 139 1.72 3.01 7.64
CA SER A 139 1.92 3.97 8.72
C SER A 139 3.38 4.07 9.14
N LYS A 140 4.06 2.93 9.23
CA LYS A 140 5.50 2.87 9.51
C LYS A 140 6.33 3.49 8.39
N LEU A 141 6.05 3.14 7.12
CA LEU A 141 6.77 3.66 5.96
C LEU A 141 6.59 5.17 5.78
N LEU A 142 5.42 5.70 6.15
CA LEU A 142 5.10 7.13 6.08
C LEU A 142 5.44 7.91 7.36
N GLY A 143 5.91 7.22 8.41
CA GLY A 143 6.25 7.87 9.68
C GLY A 143 5.05 8.37 10.49
N PHE A 144 3.84 7.80 10.28
CA PHE A 144 2.62 8.20 10.99
C PHE A 144 2.54 7.66 12.43
N GLU A 145 3.39 6.71 12.79
CA GLU A 145 3.37 6.06 14.12
C GLU A 145 3.86 6.98 15.26
N ASN A 146 4.40 8.16 14.96
CA ASN A 146 5.00 9.09 15.94
C ASN A 146 4.14 10.32 16.21
N ASN A 147 2.82 10.28 15.91
CA ASN A 147 1.91 11.40 16.19
C ASN A 147 0.77 10.98 17.11
#